data_f8d114381c4beab26b9fd95cc58836dc
#
_entry.id   f8d114381c4beab26b9fd95cc58836dc
#
_cell.length_a   1.000
_cell.length_b   1.000
_cell.length_c   1.000
_cell.angle_alpha   90.00
_cell.angle_beta   90.00
_cell.angle_gamma   90.00
#
_symmetry.space_group_name_H-M   'P 1'
#
loop_
_entity.id
_entity.type
_entity.pdbx_description
1 polymer ?
#
loop_
_entity_poly.entity_id
_entity_poly.type
_entity_poly.pdbx_seq_one_letter_code
_entity_poly.pdbx_strand_id
1 'polypeptide(L)'
;MTKASKSPAEFNVTSFLKEGKNLLAVQVYRWHDGSYMEDQDFWRLSGIERDVYLQAYPKLTIWDFFLRAGLDDNYKHGVFRGTVDLREFSGNRMKQGMVKLELLDKNGKKVWAQSRRFDREKQEETLSFSGTVSRVNQWNAEHPYLYDCVLTLADASGKPQSVTACKVGFRRIEIKNSKLLVNGVPVYIKGVNRHEHNDSLGHVQSRDIMMTDLKLMKQLNMNAVRTCHYPNHPLFYKLCDKYGFYVVDEANIETHGMGSVPYFKDTIPHPAYRPEWYAAHVDRITRLVERDKNHACVIGWSLGNECGNGKVFHDEYKRLKAYDPDRFVQFEQAWEDWNTDVVCPMYPSFGRMKEYRNSGKTRPYIMCEYAHAQGNSNGNIKDLWEVIYDSPNMQGGFIWDFMDQGFKTQTEDGRTYWTYNGKMGSRRWLEDKKTELNTVRTD
;
A
#
# COMPACT_ATOMS: atom_id res chain seq x y z
N MET A 1 -21.92 7.42 -0.39
CA MET A 1 -20.92 8.21 0.36
C MET A 1 -19.79 7.29 0.76
N THR A 2 -18.55 7.73 0.66
CA THR A 2 -17.36 7.02 1.18
C THR A 2 -16.72 7.86 2.28
N LYS A 3 -15.98 7.22 3.20
CA LYS A 3 -15.33 7.86 4.35
C LYS A 3 -13.81 7.56 4.41
N ALA A 4 -13.27 6.81 3.44
CA ALA A 4 -11.85 6.53 3.31
C ALA A 4 -11.27 7.39 2.18
N SER A 5 -10.59 8.51 2.53
CA SER A 5 -10.23 9.54 1.54
C SER A 5 -9.09 9.14 0.60
N LYS A 6 -8.22 8.22 0.99
CA LYS A 6 -7.09 7.75 0.16
C LYS A 6 -7.40 6.47 -0.64
N SER A 7 -8.65 6.00 -0.59
CA SER A 7 -9.14 4.85 -1.35
C SER A 7 -10.12 5.28 -2.43
N PRO A 8 -10.28 4.52 -3.53
CA PRO A 8 -11.24 4.84 -4.57
C PRO A 8 -12.67 4.93 -4.03
N ALA A 9 -13.42 5.93 -4.47
CA ALA A 9 -14.85 6.07 -4.22
C ALA A 9 -15.61 5.63 -5.47
N GLU A 10 -16.22 4.45 -5.44
CA GLU A 10 -16.88 3.85 -6.60
C GLU A 10 -18.39 3.83 -6.43
N PHE A 11 -19.09 4.29 -7.47
CA PHE A 11 -20.56 4.36 -7.47
C PHE A 11 -21.11 3.84 -8.79
N ASN A 12 -22.07 2.93 -8.73
CA ASN A 12 -22.84 2.54 -9.92
C ASN A 12 -23.86 3.64 -10.24
N VAL A 13 -23.60 4.37 -11.32
CA VAL A 13 -24.44 5.47 -11.78
C VAL A 13 -25.32 5.12 -12.98
N THR A 14 -25.35 3.85 -13.40
CA THR A 14 -26.02 3.37 -14.62
C THR A 14 -27.49 3.83 -14.69
N SER A 15 -28.23 3.70 -13.60
CA SER A 15 -29.65 4.09 -13.56
C SER A 15 -29.92 5.60 -13.61
N PHE A 16 -28.90 6.41 -13.42
CA PHE A 16 -29.00 7.87 -13.43
C PHE A 16 -28.59 8.47 -14.78
N LEU A 17 -27.95 7.69 -15.65
CA LEU A 17 -27.47 8.15 -16.94
C LEU A 17 -28.62 8.27 -17.94
N LYS A 18 -28.59 9.32 -18.74
CA LYS A 18 -29.46 9.57 -19.88
C LYS A 18 -28.66 9.86 -21.12
N GLU A 19 -29.27 9.70 -22.29
CA GLU A 19 -28.67 10.09 -23.55
C GLU A 19 -28.37 11.59 -23.58
N GLY A 20 -27.22 11.96 -24.16
CA GLY A 20 -26.78 13.36 -24.25
C GLY A 20 -26.03 13.82 -23.00
N LYS A 21 -26.26 15.06 -22.59
CA LYS A 21 -25.50 15.69 -21.49
C LYS A 21 -25.96 15.19 -20.12
N ASN A 22 -25.01 14.78 -19.31
CA ASN A 22 -25.19 14.43 -17.91
C ASN A 22 -24.35 15.38 -17.04
N LEU A 23 -24.84 15.69 -15.84
CA LEU A 23 -24.13 16.49 -14.84
C LEU A 23 -23.68 15.57 -13.71
N LEU A 24 -22.39 15.58 -13.43
CA LEU A 24 -21.82 14.94 -12.24
C LEU A 24 -21.48 16.04 -11.22
N ALA A 25 -22.01 15.91 -10.00
CA ALA A 25 -21.67 16.76 -8.88
C ALA A 25 -21.01 15.91 -7.79
N VAL A 26 -19.87 16.35 -7.28
CA VAL A 26 -19.13 15.71 -6.19
C VAL A 26 -19.03 16.69 -5.04
N GLN A 27 -19.49 16.26 -3.85
CA GLN A 27 -19.35 17.03 -2.62
C GLN A 27 -18.29 16.41 -1.73
N VAL A 28 -17.30 17.18 -1.36
CA VAL A 28 -16.22 16.79 -0.46
C VAL A 28 -16.42 17.50 0.88
N TYR A 29 -16.44 16.73 1.95
CA TYR A 29 -16.52 17.27 3.31
C TYR A 29 -15.10 17.32 3.89
N ARG A 30 -14.71 18.47 4.42
CA ARG A 30 -13.42 18.66 5.08
C ARG A 30 -13.34 17.88 6.41
N TRP A 31 -14.44 17.92 7.17
CA TRP A 31 -14.56 17.29 8.47
C TRP A 31 -15.67 16.26 8.46
N HIS A 32 -15.37 15.05 8.90
CA HIS A 32 -16.31 13.95 9.06
C HIS A 32 -15.74 12.97 10.09
N ASP A 33 -16.49 11.95 10.46
CA ASP A 33 -16.04 10.92 11.41
C ASP A 33 -14.73 10.22 10.99
N GLY A 34 -14.49 10.02 9.70
CA GLY A 34 -13.22 9.48 9.19
C GLY A 34 -12.01 10.35 9.52
N SER A 35 -12.18 11.64 9.84
CA SER A 35 -11.09 12.53 10.23
C SER A 35 -10.38 12.09 11.52
N TYR A 36 -11.06 11.33 12.38
CA TYR A 36 -10.45 10.74 13.58
C TYR A 36 -9.57 9.51 13.29
N MET A 37 -9.65 8.97 12.08
CA MET A 37 -8.87 7.82 11.61
C MET A 37 -7.86 8.20 10.51
N GLU A 38 -7.86 9.45 10.10
CA GLU A 38 -6.97 10.02 9.08
C GLU A 38 -6.23 11.21 9.68
N ASP A 39 -5.70 10.99 10.89
CA ASP A 39 -5.09 12.02 11.73
C ASP A 39 -3.55 11.97 11.63
N GLN A 40 -3.05 11.80 10.42
CA GLN A 40 -1.63 11.75 10.13
C GLN A 40 -0.94 13.06 10.53
N ASP A 41 0.30 12.96 11.00
CA ASP A 41 1.19 14.09 11.22
C ASP A 41 1.63 14.70 9.88
N PHE A 42 0.64 15.25 9.17
CA PHE A 42 0.77 15.72 7.81
C PHE A 42 -0.22 16.86 7.52
N TRP A 43 0.00 17.62 6.45
CA TRP A 43 -0.87 18.69 6.04
C TRP A 43 -2.30 18.24 5.79
N ARG A 44 -3.26 18.91 6.41
CA ARG A 44 -4.69 18.59 6.27
C ARG A 44 -5.30 19.39 5.14
N LEU A 45 -5.03 18.94 3.92
CA LEU A 45 -5.57 19.54 2.71
C LEU A 45 -6.83 18.80 2.29
N SER A 46 -7.88 19.56 1.97
CA SER A 46 -9.14 19.00 1.49
C SER A 46 -9.27 19.23 -0.02
N GLY A 47 -9.90 18.27 -0.71
CA GLY A 47 -10.14 18.39 -2.14
C GLY A 47 -10.19 17.03 -2.83
N ILE A 48 -10.04 17.07 -4.15
CA ILE A 48 -9.94 15.87 -5.00
C ILE A 48 -8.51 15.82 -5.51
N GLU A 49 -7.74 14.88 -4.96
CA GLU A 49 -6.29 14.76 -5.20
C GLU A 49 -5.96 13.82 -6.36
N ARG A 50 -6.92 13.01 -6.78
CA ARG A 50 -6.76 11.96 -7.80
C ARG A 50 -7.85 12.07 -8.85
N ASP A 51 -7.70 11.29 -9.93
CA ASP A 51 -8.58 11.35 -11.09
C ASP A 51 -10.03 11.02 -10.76
N VAL A 52 -10.94 11.73 -11.44
CA VAL A 52 -12.37 11.42 -11.49
C VAL A 52 -12.71 10.98 -12.92
N TYR A 53 -13.24 9.77 -13.06
CA TYR A 53 -13.56 9.21 -14.37
C TYR A 53 -14.82 8.36 -14.34
N LEU A 54 -15.41 8.17 -15.51
CA LEU A 54 -16.49 7.20 -15.73
C LEU A 54 -15.90 5.96 -16.42
N GLN A 55 -16.22 4.81 -15.88
CA GLN A 55 -15.82 3.54 -16.45
C GLN A 55 -17.06 2.74 -16.88
N ALA A 56 -17.10 2.33 -18.14
CA ALA A 56 -18.14 1.46 -18.65
C ALA A 56 -17.65 0.01 -18.70
N TYR A 57 -18.47 -0.89 -18.22
CA TYR A 57 -18.21 -2.32 -18.27
C TYR A 57 -19.17 -3.02 -19.21
N PRO A 58 -18.77 -4.10 -19.89
CA PRO A 58 -19.69 -5.04 -20.52
C PRO A 58 -20.66 -5.62 -19.49
N LYS A 59 -21.84 -6.06 -19.95
CA LYS A 59 -22.86 -6.65 -19.06
C LYS A 59 -22.36 -7.86 -18.28
N LEU A 60 -21.53 -8.70 -18.90
CA LEU A 60 -20.71 -9.70 -18.23
C LEU A 60 -19.24 -9.27 -18.34
N THR A 61 -18.56 -9.20 -17.21
CA THR A 61 -17.18 -8.72 -17.17
C THR A 61 -16.35 -9.53 -16.18
N ILE A 62 -15.03 -9.53 -16.39
CA ILE A 62 -14.08 -9.85 -15.33
C ILE A 62 -14.15 -8.68 -14.34
N TRP A 63 -14.69 -8.96 -13.15
CA TRP A 63 -14.93 -7.95 -12.14
C TRP A 63 -13.70 -7.71 -11.26
N ASP A 64 -13.09 -8.81 -10.83
CA ASP A 64 -11.89 -8.80 -10.01
C ASP A 64 -11.01 -10.00 -10.33
N PHE A 65 -9.77 -9.96 -9.93
CA PHE A 65 -8.85 -11.09 -9.98
C PHE A 65 -7.77 -10.96 -8.92
N PHE A 66 -7.31 -12.12 -8.42
CA PHE A 66 -6.16 -12.18 -7.53
C PHE A 66 -5.14 -13.16 -8.10
N LEU A 67 -3.98 -12.65 -8.53
CA LEU A 67 -2.92 -13.43 -9.18
C LEU A 67 -1.72 -13.53 -8.25
N ARG A 68 -1.32 -14.74 -7.92
CA ARG A 68 -0.17 -15.03 -7.09
C ARG A 68 0.90 -15.74 -7.90
N ALA A 69 2.00 -15.05 -8.16
CA ALA A 69 3.15 -15.54 -8.90
C ALA A 69 4.29 -15.85 -7.92
N GLY A 70 4.22 -17.03 -7.30
CA GLY A 70 5.19 -17.54 -6.35
C GLY A 70 6.31 -18.35 -7.02
N LEU A 71 7.21 -18.89 -6.20
CA LEU A 71 8.29 -19.77 -6.61
C LEU A 71 8.18 -21.11 -5.90
N ASP A 72 8.71 -22.16 -6.53
CA ASP A 72 8.89 -23.47 -5.92
C ASP A 72 9.94 -23.44 -4.80
N ASP A 73 10.10 -24.55 -4.07
CA ASP A 73 11.05 -24.65 -2.94
C ASP A 73 12.51 -24.52 -3.36
N ASN A 74 12.81 -24.73 -4.64
CA ASN A 74 14.14 -24.55 -5.21
C ASN A 74 14.35 -23.17 -5.83
N TYR A 75 13.36 -22.26 -5.75
CA TYR A 75 13.36 -20.92 -6.31
C TYR A 75 13.65 -20.88 -7.84
N LYS A 76 13.28 -21.94 -8.56
CA LYS A 76 13.63 -22.10 -9.98
C LYS A 76 12.42 -22.02 -10.91
N HIS A 77 11.31 -22.61 -10.48
CA HIS A 77 10.08 -22.65 -11.26
C HIS A 77 9.04 -21.71 -10.63
N GLY A 78 8.26 -21.07 -11.46
CA GLY A 78 7.13 -20.27 -11.02
C GLY A 78 5.96 -21.18 -10.61
N VAL A 79 5.37 -20.89 -9.45
CA VAL A 79 4.12 -21.47 -8.98
C VAL A 79 3.05 -20.41 -9.14
N PHE A 80 2.29 -20.49 -10.23
CA PHE A 80 1.24 -19.53 -10.52
C PHE A 80 -0.11 -20.01 -10.00
N ARG A 81 -0.82 -19.15 -9.30
CA ARG A 81 -2.20 -19.35 -8.84
C ARG A 81 -2.98 -18.08 -9.11
N GLY A 82 -4.26 -18.23 -9.47
CA GLY A 82 -5.14 -17.08 -9.68
C GLY A 82 -6.58 -17.42 -9.46
N THR A 83 -7.34 -16.46 -8.98
CA THR A 83 -8.80 -16.45 -9.03
C THR A 83 -9.25 -15.30 -9.92
N VAL A 84 -10.35 -15.52 -10.65
CA VAL A 84 -10.96 -14.52 -11.51
C VAL A 84 -12.45 -14.53 -11.22
N ASP A 85 -12.96 -13.38 -10.81
CA ASP A 85 -14.36 -13.19 -10.48
C ASP A 85 -15.10 -12.58 -11.68
N LEU A 86 -16.14 -13.27 -12.10
CA LEU A 86 -17.07 -12.80 -13.12
C LEU A 86 -18.29 -12.17 -12.45
N ARG A 87 -18.70 -11.02 -12.94
CA ARG A 87 -19.95 -10.37 -12.51
C ARG A 87 -20.82 -10.02 -13.69
N GLU A 88 -22.10 -10.30 -13.55
CA GLU A 88 -23.13 -9.90 -14.49
C GLU A 88 -23.90 -8.69 -13.97
N PHE A 89 -23.97 -7.66 -14.79
CA PHE A 89 -24.88 -6.54 -14.63
C PHE A 89 -26.11 -6.79 -15.50
N SER A 90 -27.27 -6.61 -14.96
CA SER A 90 -28.62 -6.95 -15.49
C SER A 90 -28.76 -7.12 -17.01
N GLY A 91 -29.42 -8.18 -17.43
CA GLY A 91 -29.86 -8.40 -18.80
C GLY A 91 -28.85 -9.02 -19.76
N ASN A 92 -27.72 -9.54 -19.27
CA ASN A 92 -26.87 -10.38 -20.08
C ASN A 92 -27.33 -11.85 -20.01
N ARG A 93 -27.38 -12.50 -21.17
CA ARG A 93 -27.76 -13.91 -21.29
C ARG A 93 -26.56 -14.82 -21.57
N MET A 94 -25.32 -14.31 -21.44
CA MET A 94 -24.15 -15.16 -21.63
C MET A 94 -24.00 -16.08 -20.42
N LYS A 95 -24.64 -17.22 -20.49
CA LYS A 95 -24.55 -18.26 -19.47
C LYS A 95 -23.28 -19.08 -19.57
N GLN A 96 -22.79 -19.28 -20.79
CA GLN A 96 -21.65 -20.15 -21.09
C GLN A 96 -20.55 -19.38 -21.82
N GLY A 97 -19.32 -19.71 -21.49
CA GLY A 97 -18.15 -19.12 -22.11
C GLY A 97 -16.86 -19.66 -21.50
N MET A 98 -15.79 -18.91 -21.67
CA MET A 98 -14.51 -19.24 -21.09
C MET A 98 -13.73 -18.00 -20.66
N VAL A 99 -12.92 -18.17 -19.63
CA VAL A 99 -11.86 -17.23 -19.29
C VAL A 99 -10.52 -17.89 -19.61
N LYS A 100 -9.66 -17.17 -20.32
CA LYS A 100 -8.30 -17.57 -20.65
C LYS A 100 -7.33 -16.65 -19.97
N LEU A 101 -6.33 -17.21 -19.27
CA LEU A 101 -5.17 -16.51 -18.76
C LEU A 101 -3.94 -16.88 -19.57
N GLU A 102 -3.15 -15.90 -19.96
CA GLU A 102 -1.88 -16.08 -20.67
C GLU A 102 -0.79 -15.27 -19.98
N LEU A 103 0.37 -15.90 -19.76
CA LEU A 103 1.56 -15.20 -19.31
C LEU A 103 2.53 -15.05 -20.51
N LEU A 104 2.94 -13.81 -20.74
CA LEU A 104 3.87 -13.45 -21.80
C LEU A 104 5.15 -12.90 -21.16
N ASP A 105 6.31 -13.29 -21.72
CA ASP A 105 7.59 -12.70 -21.34
C ASP A 105 7.75 -11.28 -21.92
N LYS A 106 8.86 -10.61 -21.58
CA LYS A 106 9.15 -9.25 -22.09
C LYS A 106 9.23 -9.12 -23.62
N ASN A 107 9.36 -10.23 -24.32
CA ASN A 107 9.41 -10.28 -25.79
C ASN A 107 8.04 -10.64 -26.39
N GLY A 108 7.00 -10.76 -25.56
CA GLY A 108 5.66 -11.16 -25.98
C GLY A 108 5.49 -12.67 -26.23
N LYS A 109 6.51 -13.48 -25.92
CA LYS A 109 6.42 -14.94 -26.05
C LYS A 109 5.57 -15.51 -24.92
N LYS A 110 4.58 -16.31 -25.26
CA LYS A 110 3.75 -17.03 -24.31
C LYS A 110 4.56 -18.11 -23.58
N VAL A 111 4.62 -18.01 -22.26
CA VAL A 111 5.33 -18.94 -21.39
C VAL A 111 4.40 -19.85 -20.61
N TRP A 112 3.13 -19.47 -20.47
CA TRP A 112 2.10 -20.28 -19.83
C TRP A 112 0.72 -19.82 -20.29
N ALA A 113 -0.25 -20.74 -20.32
CA ALA A 113 -1.64 -20.41 -20.52
C ALA A 113 -2.55 -21.47 -19.93
N GLN A 114 -3.73 -21.05 -19.48
CA GLN A 114 -4.79 -21.93 -19.03
C GLN A 114 -6.15 -21.31 -19.38
N SER A 115 -7.13 -22.16 -19.72
CA SER A 115 -8.51 -21.74 -19.93
C SER A 115 -9.43 -22.47 -18.98
N ARG A 116 -10.46 -21.77 -18.52
CA ARG A 116 -11.55 -22.32 -17.71
C ARG A 116 -12.87 -21.99 -18.37
N ARG A 117 -13.69 -23.00 -18.62
CA ARG A 117 -15.07 -22.81 -19.05
C ARG A 117 -15.95 -22.52 -17.85
N PHE A 118 -16.99 -21.76 -18.06
CA PHE A 118 -18.05 -21.52 -17.10
C PHE A 118 -19.41 -21.84 -17.73
N ASP A 119 -20.32 -22.30 -16.87
CA ASP A 119 -21.74 -22.48 -17.17
C ASP A 119 -22.51 -21.93 -15.96
N ARG A 120 -22.95 -20.67 -16.07
CA ARG A 120 -23.41 -19.87 -14.95
C ARG A 120 -24.92 -19.98 -14.77
N GLU A 121 -25.32 -20.28 -13.54
CA GLU A 121 -26.67 -20.09 -13.06
C GLU A 121 -26.84 -18.84 -12.19
N LYS A 122 -25.73 -18.34 -11.65
CA LYS A 122 -25.68 -17.18 -10.73
C LYS A 122 -25.11 -15.94 -11.41
N GLN A 123 -25.35 -14.78 -10.81
CA GLN A 123 -24.81 -13.49 -11.29
C GLN A 123 -23.29 -13.38 -11.10
N GLU A 124 -22.75 -14.06 -10.10
CA GLU A 124 -21.32 -14.04 -9.77
C GLU A 124 -20.75 -15.45 -9.83
N GLU A 125 -19.55 -15.60 -10.34
CA GLU A 125 -18.81 -16.85 -10.40
C GLU A 125 -17.31 -16.59 -10.29
N THR A 126 -16.64 -17.42 -9.49
CA THR A 126 -15.18 -17.39 -9.31
C THR A 126 -14.54 -18.58 -10.00
N LEU A 127 -13.61 -18.31 -10.89
CA LEU A 127 -12.83 -19.32 -11.60
C LEU A 127 -11.40 -19.39 -11.04
N SER A 128 -10.92 -20.60 -10.77
CA SER A 128 -9.59 -20.83 -10.24
C SER A 128 -8.62 -21.33 -11.31
N PHE A 129 -7.41 -20.79 -11.29
CA PHE A 129 -6.31 -21.13 -12.19
C PHE A 129 -5.08 -21.51 -11.38
N SER A 130 -4.32 -22.48 -11.87
CA SER A 130 -3.06 -22.87 -11.24
C SER A 130 -2.16 -23.61 -12.22
N GLY A 131 -0.87 -23.45 -12.05
CA GLY A 131 0.11 -24.18 -12.86
C GLY A 131 1.54 -23.82 -12.51
N THR A 132 2.47 -24.61 -13.06
CA THR A 132 3.90 -24.37 -12.95
C THR A 132 4.39 -23.71 -14.23
N VAL A 133 5.20 -22.65 -14.07
CA VAL A 133 5.89 -21.97 -15.16
C VAL A 133 7.36 -22.32 -15.09
N SER A 134 7.88 -22.99 -16.13
CA SER A 134 9.25 -23.51 -16.11
C SER A 134 10.28 -22.40 -16.17
N ARG A 135 11.27 -22.42 -15.26
CA ARG A 135 12.46 -21.54 -15.27
C ARG A 135 12.14 -20.08 -15.45
N VAL A 136 11.38 -19.52 -14.51
CA VAL A 136 11.00 -18.12 -14.55
C VAL A 136 12.17 -17.18 -14.21
N ASN A 137 12.14 -16.00 -14.82
CA ASN A 137 12.92 -14.87 -14.33
C ASN A 137 12.23 -14.31 -13.09
N GLN A 138 12.96 -14.24 -11.98
CA GLN A 138 12.43 -13.80 -10.70
C GLN A 138 12.33 -12.27 -10.66
N TRP A 139 11.39 -11.79 -9.86
CA TRP A 139 11.28 -10.39 -9.50
C TRP A 139 11.93 -10.13 -8.14
N ASN A 140 12.78 -9.15 -8.05
CA ASN A 140 13.28 -8.55 -6.80
C ASN A 140 13.68 -7.09 -7.06
N ALA A 141 14.11 -6.37 -6.02
CA ALA A 141 14.45 -4.94 -6.13
C ALA A 141 15.64 -4.65 -7.07
N GLU A 142 16.56 -5.61 -7.25
CA GLU A 142 17.72 -5.48 -8.14
C GLU A 142 17.40 -5.92 -9.57
N HIS A 143 16.55 -6.94 -9.70
CA HIS A 143 16.15 -7.53 -10.99
C HIS A 143 14.62 -7.59 -11.09
N PRO A 144 13.94 -6.47 -11.35
CA PRO A 144 12.47 -6.39 -11.33
C PRO A 144 11.85 -6.92 -12.63
N TYR A 145 12.00 -8.23 -12.88
CA TYR A 145 11.44 -8.83 -14.08
C TYR A 145 9.95 -9.05 -13.98
N LEU A 146 9.20 -8.55 -14.95
CA LEU A 146 7.75 -8.64 -15.02
C LEU A 146 7.30 -9.40 -16.27
N TYR A 147 6.26 -10.20 -16.09
CA TYR A 147 5.50 -10.83 -17.16
C TYR A 147 4.20 -10.08 -17.41
N ASP A 148 3.71 -10.10 -18.64
CA ASP A 148 2.34 -9.66 -18.93
C ASP A 148 1.38 -10.80 -18.65
N CYS A 149 0.39 -10.59 -17.79
CA CYS A 149 -0.73 -11.49 -17.62
C CYS A 149 -1.94 -10.92 -18.36
N VAL A 150 -2.39 -11.63 -19.39
CA VAL A 150 -3.54 -11.25 -20.21
C VAL A 150 -4.72 -12.15 -19.85
N LEU A 151 -5.83 -11.54 -19.44
CA LEU A 151 -7.07 -12.20 -19.08
C LEU A 151 -8.10 -11.91 -20.19
N THR A 152 -8.58 -12.95 -20.86
CA THR A 152 -9.59 -12.84 -21.93
C THR A 152 -10.86 -13.54 -21.51
N LEU A 153 -11.97 -12.80 -21.46
CA LEU A 153 -13.31 -13.35 -21.37
C LEU A 153 -13.84 -13.57 -22.78
N ALA A 154 -14.22 -14.79 -23.11
CA ALA A 154 -14.74 -15.18 -24.42
C ALA A 154 -16.11 -15.89 -24.27
N ASP A 155 -16.92 -15.83 -25.32
CA ASP A 155 -18.16 -16.58 -25.41
C ASP A 155 -17.94 -18.10 -25.67
N ALA A 156 -18.99 -18.86 -25.76
CA ALA A 156 -18.93 -20.30 -25.99
C ALA A 156 -18.25 -20.70 -27.31
N SER A 157 -18.24 -19.81 -28.33
CA SER A 157 -17.54 -20.00 -29.60
C SER A 157 -16.04 -19.66 -29.52
N GLY A 158 -15.60 -19.07 -28.41
CA GLY A 158 -14.23 -18.60 -28.23
C GLY A 158 -13.99 -17.16 -28.70
N LYS A 159 -15.03 -16.43 -29.11
CA LYS A 159 -14.90 -15.04 -29.54
C LYS A 159 -14.68 -14.13 -28.34
N PRO A 160 -13.59 -13.32 -28.29
CA PRO A 160 -13.33 -12.41 -27.19
C PRO A 160 -14.44 -11.37 -26.99
N GLN A 161 -14.85 -11.18 -25.75
CA GLN A 161 -15.87 -10.21 -25.31
C GLN A 161 -15.21 -9.06 -24.53
N SER A 162 -14.22 -9.36 -23.70
CA SER A 162 -13.40 -8.36 -23.03
C SER A 162 -12.01 -8.91 -22.76
N VAL A 163 -11.05 -8.01 -22.68
CA VAL A 163 -9.64 -8.30 -22.36
C VAL A 163 -9.19 -7.31 -21.30
N THR A 164 -8.52 -7.82 -20.29
CA THR A 164 -7.80 -7.01 -19.31
C THR A 164 -6.39 -7.58 -19.13
N ALA A 165 -5.45 -6.74 -18.71
CA ALA A 165 -4.07 -7.17 -18.51
C ALA A 165 -3.45 -6.48 -17.30
N CYS A 166 -2.54 -7.20 -16.64
CA CYS A 166 -1.69 -6.65 -15.58
C CYS A 166 -0.28 -7.22 -15.69
N LYS A 167 0.64 -6.64 -14.94
CA LYS A 167 2.00 -7.18 -14.76
C LYS A 167 2.03 -8.12 -13.58
N VAL A 168 2.80 -9.21 -13.68
CA VAL A 168 3.08 -10.12 -12.56
C VAL A 168 4.58 -10.36 -12.45
N GLY A 169 5.08 -10.42 -11.21
CA GLY A 169 6.48 -10.75 -10.93
C GLY A 169 6.56 -12.00 -10.08
N PHE A 170 7.29 -13.02 -10.53
CA PHE A 170 7.49 -14.25 -9.77
C PHE A 170 8.45 -14.01 -8.62
N ARG A 171 7.96 -14.09 -7.41
CA ARG A 171 8.72 -13.93 -6.18
C ARG A 171 8.15 -14.75 -5.04
N ARG A 172 8.96 -14.97 -4.02
CA ARG A 172 8.57 -15.62 -2.78
C ARG A 172 9.09 -14.80 -1.60
N ILE A 173 8.18 -14.40 -0.71
CA ILE A 173 8.48 -13.67 0.52
C ILE A 173 8.32 -14.65 1.67
N GLU A 174 9.32 -14.74 2.52
CA GLU A 174 9.36 -15.70 3.63
C GLU A 174 9.98 -15.07 4.87
N ILE A 175 9.52 -15.48 6.02
CA ILE A 175 10.24 -15.28 7.29
C ILE A 175 10.77 -16.60 7.74
N LYS A 176 12.11 -16.71 7.77
CA LYS A 176 12.81 -17.93 8.13
C LYS A 176 14.12 -17.61 8.86
N ASN A 177 14.41 -18.38 9.91
CA ASN A 177 15.61 -18.17 10.71
C ASN A 177 15.79 -16.73 11.19
N SER A 178 14.70 -16.14 11.70
CA SER A 178 14.63 -14.76 12.21
C SER A 178 14.91 -13.67 11.17
N LYS A 179 14.77 -13.98 9.89
CA LYS A 179 15.00 -13.04 8.78
C LYS A 179 13.87 -13.06 7.77
N LEU A 180 13.61 -11.89 7.23
CA LEU A 180 12.81 -11.70 6.02
C LEU A 180 13.67 -12.05 4.81
N LEU A 181 13.16 -12.95 3.98
CA LEU A 181 13.82 -13.39 2.74
C LEU A 181 12.98 -13.02 1.54
N VAL A 182 13.65 -12.64 0.47
CA VAL A 182 13.06 -12.54 -0.87
C VAL A 182 13.76 -13.57 -1.75
N ASN A 183 12.99 -14.49 -2.32
CA ASN A 183 13.49 -15.56 -3.17
C ASN A 183 14.59 -16.40 -2.48
N GLY A 184 14.42 -16.67 -1.20
CA GLY A 184 15.35 -17.44 -0.38
C GLY A 184 16.60 -16.69 0.09
N VAL A 185 16.74 -15.40 -0.26
CA VAL A 185 17.89 -14.57 0.12
C VAL A 185 17.46 -13.55 1.19
N PRO A 186 18.15 -13.50 2.35
CA PRO A 186 17.91 -12.47 3.34
C PRO A 186 18.17 -11.08 2.75
N VAL A 187 17.28 -10.13 3.02
CA VAL A 187 17.38 -8.76 2.50
C VAL A 187 17.54 -7.75 3.63
N TYR A 188 18.35 -6.71 3.40
CA TYR A 188 18.30 -5.51 4.23
C TYR A 188 17.31 -4.53 3.64
N ILE A 189 16.45 -4.00 4.48
CA ILE A 189 15.50 -2.94 4.14
C ILE A 189 16.21 -1.60 4.31
N LYS A 190 16.68 -1.03 3.20
CA LYS A 190 17.23 0.32 3.11
C LYS A 190 16.12 1.22 2.60
N GLY A 191 15.13 1.45 3.46
CA GLY A 191 13.86 2.04 3.11
C GLY A 191 13.73 3.49 3.55
N VAL A 192 12.68 4.12 3.00
CA VAL A 192 12.21 5.45 3.39
C VAL A 192 10.70 5.42 3.58
N ASN A 193 10.21 6.24 4.50
CA ASN A 193 8.81 6.59 4.60
C ASN A 193 8.51 7.66 3.55
N ARG A 194 7.45 7.49 2.76
CA ARG A 194 7.10 8.43 1.71
C ARG A 194 5.67 8.92 1.84
N HIS A 195 5.51 10.19 2.17
CA HIS A 195 4.26 10.91 1.98
C HIS A 195 4.04 11.31 0.52
N GLU A 196 2.79 11.39 0.10
CA GLU A 196 2.41 12.02 -1.17
C GLU A 196 2.38 13.53 -0.98
N HIS A 197 3.54 14.16 -1.17
CA HIS A 197 3.74 15.59 -1.01
C HIS A 197 4.44 16.22 -2.21
N ASN A 198 4.09 17.44 -2.51
CA ASN A 198 4.80 18.32 -3.43
C ASN A 198 4.72 19.75 -2.89
N ASP A 199 5.83 20.47 -2.91
CA ASP A 199 5.96 21.80 -2.31
C ASP A 199 5.04 22.88 -2.92
N SER A 200 4.46 22.61 -4.08
CA SER A 200 3.60 23.54 -4.81
C SER A 200 2.17 22.99 -5.03
N LEU A 201 2.01 21.66 -5.07
CA LEU A 201 0.77 20.99 -5.40
C LEU A 201 0.11 20.27 -4.20
N GLY A 202 0.73 20.32 -3.03
CA GLY A 202 0.25 19.62 -1.85
C GLY A 202 0.24 18.11 -2.03
N HIS A 203 -0.90 17.45 -1.82
CA HIS A 203 -1.03 16.01 -1.93
C HIS A 203 -1.16 15.49 -3.38
N VAL A 204 -1.27 16.37 -4.37
CA VAL A 204 -1.44 15.96 -5.78
C VAL A 204 -0.15 15.36 -6.30
N GLN A 205 -0.26 14.19 -6.89
CA GLN A 205 0.85 13.44 -7.46
C GLN A 205 0.73 13.38 -8.99
N SER A 206 1.86 13.59 -9.66
CA SER A 206 2.00 13.33 -11.09
C SER A 206 2.99 12.19 -11.34
N ARG A 207 2.97 11.66 -12.55
CA ARG A 207 3.97 10.67 -12.99
C ARG A 207 5.39 11.20 -12.81
N ASP A 208 5.62 12.47 -13.12
CA ASP A 208 6.96 13.06 -13.09
C ASP A 208 7.46 13.26 -11.65
N ILE A 209 6.58 13.64 -10.72
CA ILE A 209 6.89 13.71 -9.28
C ILE A 209 7.31 12.31 -8.80
N MET A 210 6.48 11.30 -9.00
CA MET A 210 6.77 9.92 -8.59
C MET A 210 8.06 9.38 -9.23
N MET A 211 8.32 9.69 -10.50
CA MET A 211 9.54 9.27 -11.19
C MET A 211 10.78 9.97 -10.64
N THR A 212 10.67 11.24 -10.24
CA THR A 212 11.76 11.98 -9.62
C THR A 212 12.12 11.35 -8.28
N ASP A 213 11.11 11.06 -7.43
CA ASP A 213 11.30 10.38 -6.16
C ASP A 213 12.01 9.03 -6.33
N LEU A 214 11.48 8.17 -7.21
CA LEU A 214 12.05 6.84 -7.42
C LEU A 214 13.48 6.88 -7.99
N LYS A 215 13.79 7.82 -8.87
CA LYS A 215 15.16 8.01 -9.40
C LYS A 215 16.10 8.41 -8.29
N LEU A 216 15.70 9.38 -7.46
CA LEU A 216 16.51 9.85 -6.34
C LEU A 216 16.73 8.73 -5.32
N MET A 217 15.70 7.98 -4.98
CA MET A 217 15.81 6.81 -4.10
C MET A 217 16.82 5.78 -4.65
N LYS A 218 16.79 5.48 -5.96
CA LYS A 218 17.78 4.57 -6.57
C LYS A 218 19.19 5.14 -6.53
N GLN A 219 19.37 6.42 -6.79
CA GLN A 219 20.68 7.11 -6.72
C GLN A 219 21.25 7.07 -5.29
N LEU A 220 20.40 7.11 -4.28
CA LEU A 220 20.75 6.99 -2.87
C LEU A 220 20.81 5.55 -2.37
N ASN A 221 20.73 4.57 -3.28
CA ASN A 221 20.79 3.15 -2.97
C ASN A 221 19.68 2.66 -2.02
N MET A 222 18.51 3.28 -2.06
CA MET A 222 17.31 2.84 -1.37
C MET A 222 16.63 1.72 -2.15
N ASN A 223 16.10 0.72 -1.45
CA ASN A 223 15.44 -0.44 -2.08
C ASN A 223 14.00 -0.66 -1.61
N ALA A 224 13.52 0.13 -0.66
CA ALA A 224 12.20 -0.06 -0.06
C ALA A 224 11.49 1.25 0.24
N VAL A 225 10.15 1.21 0.25
CA VAL A 225 9.27 2.32 0.61
C VAL A 225 8.18 1.80 1.53
N ARG A 226 7.91 2.53 2.64
CA ARG A 226 6.66 2.41 3.38
C ARG A 226 5.75 3.56 2.95
N THR A 227 4.54 3.23 2.54
CA THR A 227 3.54 4.21 2.08
C THR A 227 2.87 4.87 3.29
N CYS A 228 3.62 5.70 3.98
CA CYS A 228 3.15 6.36 5.20
C CYS A 228 2.09 7.43 4.89
N HIS A 229 0.98 7.48 5.55
CA HIS A 229 0.32 6.40 6.34
C HIS A 229 -1.01 6.10 5.67
N TYR A 230 -0.95 5.81 4.36
CA TYR A 230 -2.13 5.57 3.50
C TYR A 230 -1.73 4.97 2.16
N PRO A 231 -2.65 4.30 1.46
CA PRO A 231 -2.41 3.79 0.10
C PRO A 231 -2.05 4.94 -0.85
N ASN A 232 -0.88 4.87 -1.48
CA ASN A 232 -0.40 5.87 -2.42
C ASN A 232 -1.17 5.82 -3.76
N HIS A 233 -0.87 6.73 -4.66
CA HIS A 233 -1.45 6.79 -6.01
C HIS A 233 -1.22 5.46 -6.76
N PRO A 234 -2.23 4.86 -7.44
CA PRO A 234 -2.10 3.54 -8.07
C PRO A 234 -0.95 3.41 -9.07
N LEU A 235 -0.55 4.50 -9.73
CA LEU A 235 0.59 4.50 -10.63
C LEU A 235 1.92 4.28 -9.89
N PHE A 236 2.02 4.69 -8.62
CA PHE A 236 3.24 4.52 -7.82
C PHE A 236 3.64 3.04 -7.70
N TYR A 237 2.68 2.17 -7.44
CA TYR A 237 2.94 0.72 -7.33
C TYR A 237 3.37 0.11 -8.67
N LYS A 238 2.77 0.53 -9.79
CA LYS A 238 3.21 0.11 -11.13
C LYS A 238 4.65 0.53 -11.43
N LEU A 239 5.03 1.71 -10.94
CA LEU A 239 6.41 2.19 -11.06
C LEU A 239 7.35 1.42 -10.12
N CYS A 240 6.94 1.13 -8.88
CA CYS A 240 7.70 0.29 -7.95
C CYS A 240 7.88 -1.14 -8.48
N ASP A 241 6.84 -1.74 -9.08
CA ASP A 241 6.94 -3.03 -9.78
C ASP A 241 8.01 -3.00 -10.86
N LYS A 242 8.00 -1.94 -11.68
CA LYS A 242 8.87 -1.79 -12.84
C LYS A 242 10.32 -1.47 -12.48
N TYR A 243 10.53 -0.62 -11.48
CA TYR A 243 11.86 -0.14 -11.12
C TYR A 243 12.50 -0.88 -9.94
N GLY A 244 11.77 -1.81 -9.33
CA GLY A 244 12.28 -2.68 -8.28
C GLY A 244 12.40 -1.97 -6.93
N PHE A 245 11.26 -1.75 -6.27
CA PHE A 245 11.21 -1.32 -4.88
C PHE A 245 10.36 -2.29 -4.08
N TYR A 246 10.81 -2.67 -2.90
CA TYR A 246 9.98 -3.36 -1.93
C TYR A 246 9.03 -2.35 -1.28
N VAL A 247 7.74 -2.65 -1.26
CA VAL A 247 6.73 -1.77 -0.67
C VAL A 247 6.11 -2.47 0.54
N VAL A 248 6.12 -1.78 1.67
CA VAL A 248 5.22 -2.04 2.79
C VAL A 248 4.06 -1.08 2.64
N ASP A 249 2.90 -1.63 2.27
CA ASP A 249 1.72 -0.85 1.93
C ASP A 249 0.81 -0.69 3.14
N GLU A 250 0.44 0.55 3.48
CA GLU A 250 -0.16 0.87 4.76
C GLU A 250 -1.60 1.36 4.63
N ALA A 251 -2.43 0.83 5.52
CA ALA A 251 -3.83 1.24 5.61
C ALA A 251 -3.95 2.69 6.11
N ASN A 252 -4.92 3.41 5.56
CA ASN A 252 -5.21 4.80 5.95
C ASN A 252 -5.88 4.86 7.33
N ILE A 253 -5.11 4.51 8.36
CA ILE A 253 -5.54 4.48 9.76
C ILE A 253 -4.46 5.09 10.62
N GLU A 254 -4.75 6.26 11.16
CA GLU A 254 -3.97 6.91 12.20
C GLU A 254 -4.91 7.71 13.12
N THR A 255 -4.70 7.62 14.41
CA THR A 255 -5.58 8.24 15.39
C THR A 255 -4.79 9.09 16.39
N HIS A 256 -3.74 9.76 15.94
CA HIS A 256 -2.75 10.48 16.74
C HIS A 256 -3.42 11.45 17.75
N GLY A 257 -4.37 12.25 17.30
CA GLY A 257 -5.11 13.19 18.16
C GLY A 257 -6.03 12.56 19.20
N MET A 258 -6.33 11.27 19.07
CA MET A 258 -7.08 10.50 20.08
C MET A 258 -6.12 9.75 21.03
N GLY A 259 -4.81 9.84 20.79
CA GLY A 259 -3.75 9.14 21.48
C GLY A 259 -3.21 7.97 20.68
N SER A 260 -1.89 7.92 20.52
CA SER A 260 -1.17 6.84 19.85
C SER A 260 -0.74 5.72 20.80
N VAL A 261 -1.17 5.74 22.06
CA VAL A 261 -0.59 4.93 23.12
C VAL A 261 -1.10 3.48 23.05
N PRO A 262 -0.19 2.49 22.96
CA PRO A 262 -0.53 1.08 22.80
C PRO A 262 -1.21 0.43 24.04
N TYR A 263 -1.32 1.14 25.13
CA TYR A 263 -1.74 0.59 26.43
C TYR A 263 -3.14 1.03 26.89
N PHE A 264 -3.95 1.56 25.99
CA PHE A 264 -5.32 1.90 26.36
C PHE A 264 -6.14 0.64 26.59
N LYS A 265 -6.64 0.51 27.81
CA LYS A 265 -7.66 -0.48 28.16
C LYS A 265 -8.99 -0.09 27.52
N ASP A 266 -9.87 -1.05 27.31
CA ASP A 266 -11.21 -0.91 26.70
C ASP A 266 -12.12 0.19 27.29
N THR A 267 -11.70 0.84 28.36
CA THR A 267 -12.44 1.89 29.04
C THR A 267 -12.29 3.28 28.43
N ILE A 268 -11.35 3.47 27.49
CA ILE A 268 -11.05 4.77 26.87
C ILE A 268 -11.81 4.92 25.54
N PRO A 269 -12.36 6.11 25.25
CA PRO A 269 -13.09 6.35 23.99
C PRO A 269 -12.15 6.48 22.79
N HIS A 270 -11.29 5.49 22.55
CA HIS A 270 -10.36 5.45 21.44
C HIS A 270 -10.91 4.56 20.31
N PRO A 271 -10.82 4.95 19.04
CA PRO A 271 -11.39 4.22 17.89
C PRO A 271 -11.02 2.74 17.82
N ALA A 272 -9.77 2.37 18.11
CA ALA A 272 -9.32 0.98 18.06
C ALA A 272 -10.07 0.02 18.99
N TYR A 273 -10.64 0.54 20.09
CA TYR A 273 -11.27 -0.28 21.13
C TYR A 273 -12.79 -0.18 21.14
N ARG A 274 -13.37 0.64 20.25
CA ARG A 274 -14.81 0.88 20.18
C ARG A 274 -15.47 0.11 19.05
N PRO A 275 -16.51 -0.69 19.34
CA PRO A 275 -17.19 -1.50 18.32
C PRO A 275 -17.81 -0.64 17.20
N GLU A 276 -18.18 0.61 17.46
CA GLU A 276 -18.74 1.52 16.48
C GLU A 276 -17.76 1.86 15.35
N TRP A 277 -16.46 1.78 15.63
CA TRP A 277 -15.38 2.06 14.65
C TRP A 277 -14.86 0.81 13.95
N TYR A 278 -15.28 -0.37 14.39
CA TYR A 278 -14.78 -1.65 13.87
C TYR A 278 -14.90 -1.75 12.35
N ALA A 279 -16.10 -1.48 11.81
CA ALA A 279 -16.37 -1.55 10.38
C ALA A 279 -15.53 -0.56 9.56
N ALA A 280 -15.22 0.62 10.11
CA ALA A 280 -14.40 1.63 9.45
C ALA A 280 -12.93 1.18 9.34
N HIS A 281 -12.37 0.49 10.33
CA HIS A 281 -11.04 -0.11 10.26
C HIS A 281 -10.99 -1.22 9.21
N VAL A 282 -11.95 -2.17 9.26
CA VAL A 282 -12.05 -3.27 8.30
C VAL A 282 -12.17 -2.75 6.87
N ASP A 283 -13.00 -1.72 6.61
CA ASP A 283 -13.17 -1.12 5.29
C ASP A 283 -11.85 -0.59 4.73
N ARG A 284 -11.05 0.12 5.55
CA ARG A 284 -9.78 0.72 5.14
C ARG A 284 -8.73 -0.34 4.81
N ILE A 285 -8.58 -1.36 5.66
CA ILE A 285 -7.63 -2.46 5.44
C ILE A 285 -8.07 -3.30 4.23
N THR A 286 -9.36 -3.59 4.09
CA THR A 286 -9.87 -4.34 2.95
C THR A 286 -9.63 -3.61 1.64
N ARG A 287 -9.95 -2.31 1.55
CA ARG A 287 -9.75 -1.50 0.34
C ARG A 287 -8.28 -1.41 -0.07
N LEU A 288 -7.37 -1.27 0.88
CA LEU A 288 -5.93 -1.34 0.64
C LEU A 288 -5.57 -2.63 -0.08
N VAL A 289 -5.89 -3.76 0.54
CA VAL A 289 -5.48 -5.09 0.07
C VAL A 289 -6.13 -5.43 -1.27
N GLU A 290 -7.44 -5.22 -1.41
CA GLU A 290 -8.16 -5.50 -2.65
C GLU A 290 -7.66 -4.68 -3.83
N ARG A 291 -7.27 -3.43 -3.61
CA ARG A 291 -6.72 -2.57 -4.65
C ARG A 291 -5.32 -3.01 -5.10
N ASP A 292 -4.45 -3.37 -4.15
CA ASP A 292 -3.01 -3.49 -4.42
C ASP A 292 -2.48 -4.93 -4.39
N LYS A 293 -3.35 -5.93 -4.15
CA LYS A 293 -3.00 -7.36 -4.02
C LYS A 293 -2.24 -7.96 -5.21
N ASN A 294 -2.36 -7.38 -6.41
CA ASN A 294 -1.70 -7.89 -7.62
C ASN A 294 -0.32 -7.29 -7.89
N HIS A 295 0.15 -6.34 -7.06
CA HIS A 295 1.45 -5.73 -7.26
C HIS A 295 2.60 -6.59 -6.71
N ALA A 296 3.60 -6.85 -7.55
CA ALA A 296 4.79 -7.62 -7.17
C ALA A 296 5.63 -6.89 -6.11
N CYS A 297 5.67 -5.56 -6.17
CA CYS A 297 6.44 -4.72 -5.25
C CYS A 297 5.93 -4.78 -3.80
N VAL A 298 4.62 -4.99 -3.59
CA VAL A 298 4.06 -5.10 -2.25
C VAL A 298 4.50 -6.40 -1.61
N ILE A 299 5.40 -6.32 -0.64
CA ILE A 299 5.96 -7.48 0.09
C ILE A 299 5.35 -7.67 1.46
N GLY A 300 4.72 -6.64 2.01
CA GLY A 300 4.06 -6.66 3.32
C GLY A 300 2.89 -5.68 3.38
N TRP A 301 1.92 -6.01 4.22
CA TRP A 301 0.77 -5.18 4.57
C TRP A 301 0.99 -4.57 5.95
N SER A 302 0.75 -3.28 6.09
CA SER A 302 0.75 -2.58 7.37
C SER A 302 -0.67 -2.19 7.77
N LEU A 303 -1.05 -2.55 8.99
CA LEU A 303 -2.45 -2.39 9.44
C LEU A 303 -2.81 -0.94 9.80
N GLY A 304 -1.82 -0.08 9.96
CA GLY A 304 -1.99 1.33 10.31
C GLY A 304 -0.80 1.87 11.09
N ASN A 305 -0.89 3.14 11.45
CA ASN A 305 0.10 3.89 12.18
C ASN A 305 -0.51 4.49 13.43
N GLU A 306 0.19 4.47 14.56
CA GLU A 306 -0.14 5.18 15.81
C GLU A 306 -1.63 5.18 16.16
N CYS A 307 -2.26 4.02 16.14
CA CYS A 307 -3.72 3.88 16.19
C CYS A 307 -4.24 2.90 17.25
N GLY A 308 -3.39 2.50 18.20
CA GLY A 308 -3.73 1.52 19.23
C GLY A 308 -3.81 0.08 18.69
N ASN A 309 -3.90 -0.91 19.59
CA ASN A 309 -3.94 -2.33 19.22
C ASN A 309 -5.20 -3.01 19.78
N GLY A 310 -6.36 -2.62 19.28
CA GLY A 310 -7.63 -3.19 19.68
C GLY A 310 -7.98 -4.49 18.93
N LYS A 311 -9.11 -5.10 19.32
CA LYS A 311 -9.61 -6.36 18.77
C LYS A 311 -9.65 -6.39 17.23
N VAL A 312 -9.99 -5.27 16.60
CA VAL A 312 -10.08 -5.18 15.14
C VAL A 312 -8.76 -5.51 14.45
N PHE A 313 -7.63 -5.07 14.99
CA PHE A 313 -6.31 -5.38 14.42
C PHE A 313 -5.91 -6.84 14.61
N HIS A 314 -6.33 -7.47 15.71
CA HIS A 314 -6.14 -8.90 15.93
C HIS A 314 -6.94 -9.74 14.91
N ASP A 315 -8.18 -9.35 14.64
CA ASP A 315 -9.04 -10.06 13.68
C ASP A 315 -8.55 -9.83 12.24
N GLU A 316 -8.16 -8.61 11.90
CA GLU A 316 -7.63 -8.26 10.58
C GLU A 316 -6.28 -8.93 10.27
N TYR A 317 -5.39 -9.05 11.25
CA TYR A 317 -4.17 -9.84 11.10
C TYR A 317 -4.50 -11.28 10.70
N LYS A 318 -5.41 -11.96 11.43
CA LYS A 318 -5.82 -13.33 11.10
C LYS A 318 -6.45 -13.43 9.72
N ARG A 319 -7.33 -12.48 9.39
CA ARG A 319 -8.00 -12.42 8.09
C ARG A 319 -6.99 -12.27 6.95
N LEU A 320 -6.04 -11.36 7.08
CA LEU A 320 -5.01 -11.14 6.06
C LEU A 320 -4.08 -12.34 5.90
N LYS A 321 -3.64 -12.97 7.00
CA LYS A 321 -2.82 -14.18 6.94
C LYS A 321 -3.53 -15.34 6.26
N ALA A 322 -4.85 -15.44 6.39
CA ALA A 322 -5.67 -16.44 5.69
C ALA A 322 -5.89 -16.08 4.22
N TYR A 323 -6.13 -14.81 3.90
CA TYR A 323 -6.42 -14.32 2.56
C TYR A 323 -5.17 -14.26 1.67
N ASP A 324 -4.08 -13.68 2.20
CA ASP A 324 -2.81 -13.50 1.49
C ASP A 324 -1.61 -14.00 2.33
N PRO A 325 -1.41 -15.31 2.40
CA PRO A 325 -0.30 -15.90 3.17
C PRO A 325 1.08 -15.64 2.55
N ASP A 326 1.14 -15.13 1.32
CA ASP A 326 2.37 -14.91 0.55
C ASP A 326 3.05 -13.56 0.90
N ARG A 327 2.45 -12.76 1.80
CA ARG A 327 3.00 -11.50 2.31
C ARG A 327 3.04 -11.50 3.84
N PHE A 328 4.01 -10.81 4.40
CA PHE A 328 3.99 -10.59 5.84
C PHE A 328 3.00 -9.47 6.22
N VAL A 329 2.57 -9.49 7.46
CA VAL A 329 1.77 -8.42 8.06
C VAL A 329 2.63 -7.71 9.10
N GLN A 330 2.75 -6.40 8.95
CA GLN A 330 3.40 -5.49 9.88
C GLN A 330 2.35 -4.70 10.65
N PHE A 331 2.58 -4.50 11.95
CA PHE A 331 1.78 -3.58 12.73
C PHE A 331 2.61 -3.04 13.91
N GLU A 332 2.95 -1.76 13.88
CA GLU A 332 3.87 -1.17 14.86
C GLU A 332 3.26 -1.11 16.24
N GLN A 333 1.93 -0.86 16.35
CA GLN A 333 1.21 -0.84 17.63
C GLN A 333 1.05 -2.22 18.26
N ALA A 334 1.38 -3.30 17.56
CA ALA A 334 1.48 -4.63 18.14
C ALA A 334 2.79 -4.82 18.92
N TRP A 335 3.81 -3.98 18.68
CA TRP A 335 5.11 -4.12 19.34
C TRP A 335 5.66 -5.54 19.20
N GLU A 336 5.62 -6.32 20.27
CA GLU A 336 6.02 -7.72 20.31
C GLU A 336 4.84 -8.67 20.53
N ASP A 337 3.60 -8.17 20.41
CA ASP A 337 2.42 -9.02 20.45
C ASP A 337 2.37 -9.93 19.21
N TRP A 338 1.46 -10.90 19.21
CA TRP A 338 1.39 -11.95 18.19
C TRP A 338 0.85 -11.48 16.83
N ASN A 339 0.14 -10.36 16.77
CA ASN A 339 -0.52 -9.85 15.56
C ASN A 339 0.38 -8.97 14.68
N THR A 340 1.66 -9.32 14.62
CA THR A 340 2.65 -8.81 13.66
C THR A 340 3.70 -9.88 13.35
N ASP A 341 4.05 -10.03 12.08
CA ASP A 341 5.08 -10.99 11.66
C ASP A 341 6.50 -10.47 11.89
N VAL A 342 6.68 -9.16 11.96
CA VAL A 342 7.96 -8.49 12.20
C VAL A 342 7.83 -7.53 13.37
N VAL A 343 8.91 -7.37 14.14
CA VAL A 343 8.97 -6.33 15.17
C VAL A 343 9.41 -5.04 14.49
N CYS A 344 8.54 -4.04 14.52
CA CYS A 344 8.71 -2.83 13.72
C CYS A 344 8.57 -1.55 14.57
N PRO A 345 9.50 -1.30 15.50
CA PRO A 345 9.43 -0.12 16.36
C PRO A 345 9.77 1.17 15.62
N MET A 346 9.36 2.29 16.25
CA MET A 346 9.79 3.62 15.90
C MET A 346 10.93 4.07 16.80
N TYR A 347 11.94 4.67 16.21
CA TYR A 347 13.04 5.38 16.90
C TYR A 347 13.66 4.65 18.11
N PRO A 348 13.98 3.35 17.99
CA PRO A 348 14.51 2.61 19.14
C PRO A 348 15.89 3.13 19.54
N SER A 349 16.12 3.23 20.85
CA SER A 349 17.45 3.54 21.36
C SER A 349 18.44 2.40 21.06
N PHE A 350 19.74 2.72 20.99
CA PHE A 350 20.79 1.70 20.85
C PHE A 350 20.73 0.62 21.93
N GLY A 351 20.33 0.99 23.15
CA GLY A 351 20.13 0.07 24.25
C GLY A 351 19.06 -1.00 23.93
N ARG A 352 17.88 -0.55 23.50
CA ARG A 352 16.79 -1.45 23.09
C ARG A 352 17.15 -2.33 21.89
N MET A 353 17.86 -1.79 20.91
CA MET A 353 18.34 -2.58 19.78
C MET A 353 19.29 -3.70 20.23
N LYS A 354 20.27 -3.38 21.08
CA LYS A 354 21.20 -4.38 21.62
C LYS A 354 20.50 -5.40 22.53
N GLU A 355 19.51 -4.98 23.30
CA GLU A 355 18.66 -5.88 24.08
C GLU A 355 17.91 -6.88 23.18
N TYR A 356 17.23 -6.38 22.13
CA TYR A 356 16.54 -7.26 21.18
C TYR A 356 17.50 -8.22 20.47
N ARG A 357 18.67 -7.73 20.00
CA ARG A 357 19.71 -8.57 19.39
C ARG A 357 20.09 -9.75 20.27
N ASN A 358 20.21 -9.52 21.57
CA ASN A 358 20.68 -10.53 22.55
C ASN A 358 19.54 -11.35 23.17
N SER A 359 18.29 -11.08 22.82
CA SER A 359 17.11 -11.67 23.48
C SER A 359 16.80 -13.12 23.06
N GLY A 360 17.41 -13.62 21.99
CA GLY A 360 17.05 -14.92 21.40
C GLY A 360 15.71 -14.97 20.67
N LYS A 361 15.05 -13.81 20.49
CA LYS A 361 13.77 -13.71 19.78
C LYS A 361 13.93 -14.03 18.30
N THR A 362 12.91 -14.62 17.71
CA THR A 362 12.96 -15.21 16.37
C THR A 362 12.24 -14.42 15.28
N ARG A 363 11.59 -13.31 15.61
CA ARG A 363 10.99 -12.43 14.60
C ARG A 363 12.03 -11.46 14.02
N PRO A 364 11.97 -11.16 12.71
CA PRO A 364 12.77 -10.09 12.13
C PRO A 364 12.48 -8.75 12.81
N TYR A 365 13.52 -7.93 12.97
CA TYR A 365 13.40 -6.58 13.49
C TYR A 365 13.67 -5.59 12.35
N ILE A 366 12.63 -4.88 11.93
CA ILE A 366 12.65 -3.94 10.80
C ILE A 366 11.94 -2.67 11.28
N MET A 367 12.70 -1.62 11.55
CA MET A 367 12.15 -0.37 12.07
C MET A 367 11.18 0.23 11.06
N CYS A 368 9.95 0.52 11.47
CA CYS A 368 9.03 1.25 10.59
C CYS A 368 9.43 2.72 10.46
N GLU A 369 10.09 3.28 11.48
CA GLU A 369 10.63 4.63 11.46
C GLU A 369 11.95 4.73 12.22
N TYR A 370 12.93 5.42 11.63
CA TYR A 370 14.16 5.82 12.31
C TYR A 370 14.77 7.06 11.66
N ALA A 371 15.73 7.69 12.34
CA ALA A 371 16.46 8.87 11.84
C ALA A 371 15.52 10.00 11.41
N HIS A 372 14.63 10.43 12.32
CA HIS A 372 13.71 11.54 12.06
C HIS A 372 14.46 12.81 11.62
N ALA A 373 14.19 13.21 10.37
CA ALA A 373 14.89 14.32 9.72
C ALA A 373 14.25 15.66 10.07
N GLN A 374 14.56 16.19 11.25
CA GLN A 374 14.07 17.52 11.65
C GLN A 374 15.22 18.34 12.25
N GLY A 375 15.52 19.46 11.61
CA GLY A 375 16.65 20.28 12.01
C GLY A 375 17.99 19.52 11.92
N ASN A 376 18.79 19.57 12.98
CA ASN A 376 20.11 18.89 13.04
C ASN A 376 20.02 17.57 13.84
N SER A 377 19.14 16.65 13.44
CA SER A 377 18.81 15.43 14.21
C SER A 377 19.32 14.12 13.62
N ASN A 378 19.85 14.11 12.40
CA ASN A 378 20.21 12.88 11.66
C ASN A 378 21.60 12.32 11.95
N GLY A 379 22.12 12.49 13.16
CA GLY A 379 23.36 11.88 13.58
C GLY A 379 23.27 10.35 13.77
N ASN A 380 24.45 9.71 13.88
CA ASN A 380 24.61 8.31 14.30
C ASN A 380 24.00 7.24 13.35
N ILE A 381 23.66 7.55 12.10
CA ILE A 381 23.14 6.56 11.13
C ILE A 381 24.15 5.42 10.94
N LYS A 382 25.45 5.73 10.88
CA LYS A 382 26.49 4.72 10.75
C LYS A 382 26.48 3.74 11.95
N ASP A 383 26.49 4.30 13.16
CA ASP A 383 26.52 3.48 14.39
C ASP A 383 25.27 2.60 14.51
N LEU A 384 24.11 3.13 14.09
CA LEU A 384 22.87 2.36 14.06
C LEU A 384 22.95 1.20 13.08
N TRP A 385 23.51 1.41 11.88
CA TRP A 385 23.67 0.35 10.89
C TRP A 385 24.74 -0.65 11.28
N GLU A 386 25.76 -0.28 12.05
CA GLU A 386 26.71 -1.23 12.64
C GLU A 386 25.99 -2.20 13.58
N VAL A 387 25.08 -1.72 14.43
CA VAL A 387 24.25 -2.60 15.28
C VAL A 387 23.36 -3.53 14.44
N ILE A 388 22.81 -3.04 13.33
CA ILE A 388 21.97 -3.83 12.43
C ILE A 388 22.80 -4.95 11.77
N TYR A 389 23.97 -4.61 11.23
CA TYR A 389 24.84 -5.59 10.56
C TYR A 389 25.39 -6.66 11.51
N ASP A 390 25.66 -6.29 12.75
CA ASP A 390 26.13 -7.23 13.80
C ASP A 390 24.99 -8.10 14.37
N SER A 391 23.74 -7.89 13.96
CA SER A 391 22.59 -8.55 14.52
C SER A 391 22.13 -9.73 13.67
N PRO A 392 21.82 -10.88 14.27
CA PRO A 392 21.29 -12.03 13.54
C PRO A 392 19.85 -11.83 13.04
N ASN A 393 19.09 -10.90 13.62
CA ASN A 393 17.66 -10.74 13.40
C ASN A 393 17.22 -9.31 13.02
N MET A 394 18.15 -8.35 12.86
CA MET A 394 17.84 -7.01 12.40
C MET A 394 18.10 -6.87 10.90
N GLN A 395 17.21 -6.14 10.21
CA GLN A 395 17.31 -5.99 8.76
C GLN A 395 17.07 -4.57 8.26
N GLY A 396 17.34 -3.56 9.08
CA GLY A 396 17.21 -2.14 8.70
C GLY A 396 15.84 -1.58 9.03
N GLY A 397 15.30 -0.77 8.13
CA GLY A 397 14.03 -0.08 8.32
C GLY A 397 13.81 1.08 7.35
N PHE A 398 12.89 1.97 7.71
CA PHE A 398 12.45 3.09 6.89
C PHE A 398 12.80 4.41 7.57
N ILE A 399 13.62 5.25 6.91
CA ILE A 399 13.96 6.58 7.39
C ILE A 399 12.70 7.44 7.43
N TRP A 400 12.51 8.19 8.48
CA TRP A 400 11.51 9.24 8.57
C TRP A 400 12.15 10.60 8.30
N ASP A 401 11.82 11.26 7.21
CA ASP A 401 11.12 10.72 6.05
C ASP A 401 11.89 11.08 4.77
N PHE A 402 11.34 10.70 3.62
CA PHE A 402 12.04 10.84 2.34
C PHE A 402 12.23 12.30 1.93
N MET A 403 11.24 13.15 2.25
CA MET A 403 11.18 14.52 1.74
C MET A 403 10.58 15.44 2.78
N ASP A 404 11.20 16.59 3.02
CA ASP A 404 10.63 17.64 3.84
C ASP A 404 9.25 18.06 3.34
N GLN A 405 8.29 18.17 4.26
CA GLN A 405 6.89 18.46 3.95
C GLN A 405 6.61 19.97 3.90
N GLY A 406 7.55 20.75 3.38
CA GLY A 406 7.42 22.20 3.28
C GLY A 406 6.65 22.66 2.04
N PHE A 407 6.05 23.85 2.14
CA PHE A 407 5.48 24.55 1.00
C PHE A 407 6.38 25.68 0.53
N LYS A 408 6.57 25.76 -0.78
CA LYS A 408 7.30 26.84 -1.42
C LYS A 408 6.51 28.14 -1.33
N THR A 409 7.16 29.18 -0.83
CA THR A 409 6.56 30.52 -0.69
C THR A 409 7.59 31.61 -0.96
N GLN A 410 7.22 32.86 -0.82
CA GLN A 410 8.11 34.00 -1.03
C GLN A 410 8.01 35.00 0.13
N THR A 411 9.14 35.61 0.46
CA THR A 411 9.22 36.77 1.34
C THR A 411 8.61 38.00 0.65
N GLU A 412 8.37 39.08 1.41
CA GLU A 412 7.87 40.37 0.85
C GLU A 412 8.84 40.96 -0.19
N ASP A 413 10.13 40.69 -0.07
CA ASP A 413 11.17 41.13 -1.01
C ASP A 413 11.41 40.10 -2.17
N GLY A 414 10.52 39.11 -2.32
CA GLY A 414 10.51 38.17 -3.45
C GLY A 414 11.48 36.99 -3.36
N ARG A 415 12.19 36.79 -2.24
CA ARG A 415 13.04 35.60 -2.05
C ARG A 415 12.20 34.35 -1.78
N THR A 416 12.50 33.28 -2.51
CA THR A 416 11.86 31.97 -2.29
C THR A 416 12.39 31.31 -1.02
N TYR A 417 11.47 30.76 -0.22
CA TYR A 417 11.78 29.88 0.91
C TYR A 417 10.71 28.81 1.06
N TRP A 418 10.96 27.81 1.90
CA TRP A 418 9.99 26.76 2.21
C TRP A 418 9.49 26.94 3.63
N THR A 419 8.17 26.90 3.80
CA THR A 419 7.53 26.96 5.11
C THR A 419 7.36 25.54 5.64
N TYR A 420 7.42 25.40 6.93
CA TYR A 420 7.44 24.13 7.61
C TYR A 420 6.74 24.25 8.97
N ASN A 421 6.06 23.19 9.42
CA ASN A 421 5.47 23.13 10.75
C ASN A 421 4.42 24.20 11.05
N GLY A 422 3.54 24.52 10.12
CA GLY A 422 2.54 25.55 10.35
C GLY A 422 3.07 26.94 10.65
N LYS A 423 4.39 27.10 10.66
CA LYS A 423 5.05 28.40 10.73
C LYS A 423 5.21 28.93 9.31
N MET A 424 4.10 29.26 8.67
CA MET A 424 4.09 29.81 7.31
C MET A 424 4.72 31.20 7.23
N GLY A 425 5.81 31.43 7.95
CA GLY A 425 6.71 32.56 7.78
C GLY A 425 6.20 33.94 8.19
N SER A 426 4.96 34.10 8.64
CA SER A 426 4.48 35.38 9.14
C SER A 426 3.77 35.26 10.48
N ARG A 427 4.02 36.23 11.37
CA ARG A 427 3.24 36.43 12.60
C ARG A 427 1.74 36.45 12.32
N ARG A 428 1.33 37.02 11.20
CA ARG A 428 -0.05 37.15 10.77
C ARG A 428 -0.76 35.81 10.62
N TRP A 429 -0.03 34.79 10.24
CA TRP A 429 -0.55 33.43 10.08
C TRP A 429 -0.77 32.71 11.42
N LEU A 430 0.09 32.98 12.40
CA LEU A 430 -0.06 32.44 13.76
C LEU A 430 -1.19 33.13 14.53
N GLU A 431 -1.50 34.38 14.18
CA GLU A 431 -2.57 35.17 14.82
C GLU A 431 -3.95 34.90 14.17
N ASP A 432 -3.97 34.54 12.90
CA ASP A 432 -5.20 34.26 12.15
C ASP A 432 -5.57 32.77 12.22
N LYS A 433 -6.05 32.34 13.38
CA LYS A 433 -6.61 31.00 13.59
C LYS A 433 -7.79 30.64 12.69
N LYS A 434 -8.22 31.55 11.82
CA LYS A 434 -9.30 31.39 10.86
C LYS A 434 -8.81 31.04 9.47
N THR A 435 -7.50 31.08 9.20
CA THR A 435 -6.97 30.69 7.91
C THR A 435 -7.05 29.16 7.74
N GLU A 436 -7.51 28.75 6.61
CA GLU A 436 -8.01 27.42 6.30
C GLU A 436 -6.92 26.37 6.00
N LEU A 437 -5.67 26.73 6.07
CA LEU A 437 -4.55 25.79 5.99
C LEU A 437 -4.32 25.21 7.37
N ASN A 438 -4.98 24.11 7.65
CA ASN A 438 -4.75 23.43 8.90
C ASN A 438 -3.41 22.74 8.88
N THR A 439 -2.71 23.17 9.81
CA THR A 439 -1.36 22.82 10.16
C THR A 439 -1.25 21.37 10.56
N VAL A 440 -0.18 20.79 10.14
CA VAL A 440 0.43 19.61 10.73
C VAL A 440 0.51 19.79 12.23
N ARG A 441 0.10 18.81 12.97
CA ARG A 441 0.61 18.61 14.31
C ARG A 441 2.09 18.27 14.17
N THR A 442 2.90 19.01 14.86
CA THR A 442 4.31 18.71 15.07
C THR A 442 4.44 18.34 16.52
N ASP A 443 4.44 17.09 16.79
CA ASP A 443 4.87 16.57 18.07
C ASP A 443 6.34 16.17 18.02
#